data_add64978b9dcdc2f337838e28242a97e
#
_entry.id   add64978b9dcdc2f337838e28242a97e
#
_cell.length_a   1.000
_cell.length_b   1.000
_cell.length_c   1.000
_cell.angle_alpha   90.00
_cell.angle_beta   90.00
_cell.angle_gamma   90.00
#
_symmetry.space_group_name_H-M   'P 1'
#
loop_
_entity.id
_entity.type
_entity.pdbx_description
1 polymer ?
#
loop_
_entity_poly.entity_id
_entity_poly.type
_entity_poly.pdbx_seq_one_letter_code
_entity_poly.pdbx_strand_id
1 'polypeptide(L)'
;MNFKMLLTTIVLMVMAICVPLSESDADSSFTITDGTGQTFEYTGAAERIVVNGSAVTLTIADAGAVSKIVAVDKYSTYEYTKYDALKDLKAADLGSFYGTTNHDYIVTSLVKMVDDGKLSLEDSIILSSYTSNLDLREKLNEKGFTKVLVWNTINEYGDVVKMVEDVSRIASGSVPQSVADMKSNVALVKKTAAGYTGDERPKALYVWYYSKALQIGNTGIMKSMLDVCQANNIGYDPSKSSARYGDVSTITKLIGENKDAVIFVSDSYFSAGKTLDDFYSEALGGDKSIKVVQMGLQWNNWCPESSDGLVQICNELYASEGDDTGPSPKNVDDNILLYAAIIAAAIIAIAFIAQLVYRKKK
;
A
#
# COMPACT_ATOMS: atom_id res chain seq x y z
N MET A 1 38.86 4.41 -28.79
CA MET A 1 38.75 3.19 -27.99
C MET A 1 38.67 2.02 -28.96
N ASN A 2 39.57 1.03 -28.89
CA ASN A 2 39.68 -0.06 -29.87
C ASN A 2 38.46 -0.99 -29.71
N PHE A 3 37.82 -1.39 -30.82
CA PHE A 3 36.65 -2.28 -30.87
C PHE A 3 36.83 -3.57 -30.03
N LYS A 4 38.04 -4.13 -29.98
CA LYS A 4 38.39 -5.28 -29.13
C LYS A 4 38.29 -4.94 -27.64
N MET A 5 38.66 -3.75 -27.22
CA MET A 5 38.59 -3.30 -25.82
C MET A 5 37.14 -3.06 -25.38
N LEU A 6 36.30 -2.53 -26.28
CA LEU A 6 34.88 -2.37 -26.04
C LEU A 6 34.17 -3.73 -25.90
N LEU A 7 34.51 -4.70 -26.77
CA LEU A 7 33.92 -6.05 -26.72
C LEU A 7 34.34 -6.80 -25.43
N THR A 8 35.59 -6.64 -24.97
CA THR A 8 36.07 -7.26 -23.72
C THR A 8 35.39 -6.63 -22.49
N THR A 9 35.17 -5.32 -22.52
CA THR A 9 34.46 -4.63 -21.42
C THR A 9 32.99 -5.05 -21.34
N ILE A 10 32.32 -5.21 -22.49
CA ILE A 10 30.92 -5.69 -22.56
C ILE A 10 30.83 -7.15 -22.09
N VAL A 11 31.77 -8.02 -22.46
CA VAL A 11 31.78 -9.43 -22.02
C VAL A 11 32.04 -9.51 -20.51
N LEU A 12 32.95 -8.71 -19.96
CA LEU A 12 33.20 -8.64 -18.52
C LEU A 12 31.99 -8.06 -17.74
N MET A 13 31.28 -7.07 -18.29
CA MET A 13 30.06 -6.54 -17.72
C MET A 13 28.91 -7.57 -17.72
N VAL A 14 28.76 -8.34 -18.80
CA VAL A 14 27.76 -9.40 -18.89
C VAL A 14 28.07 -10.57 -17.95
N MET A 15 29.35 -10.90 -17.73
CA MET A 15 29.73 -11.91 -16.73
C MET A 15 29.52 -11.45 -15.29
N ALA A 16 29.63 -10.15 -15.00
CA ALA A 16 29.34 -9.61 -13.68
C ALA A 16 27.83 -9.57 -13.36
N ILE A 17 26.95 -9.63 -14.37
CA ILE A 17 25.50 -9.67 -14.23
C ILE A 17 24.99 -11.12 -14.13
N CYS A 18 25.78 -12.12 -14.51
CA CYS A 18 25.54 -13.52 -14.16
C CYS A 18 25.93 -13.79 -12.70
N VAL A 19 25.49 -12.97 -11.77
CA VAL A 19 25.28 -13.42 -10.39
C VAL A 19 24.30 -14.56 -10.51
N PRO A 20 24.62 -15.80 -10.06
CA PRO A 20 23.60 -16.83 -9.98
C PRO A 20 22.45 -16.20 -9.23
N LEU A 21 21.24 -16.21 -9.83
CA LEU A 21 20.03 -16.06 -9.06
C LEU A 21 20.20 -17.13 -7.97
N SER A 22 20.62 -16.68 -6.80
CA SER A 22 20.63 -17.55 -5.63
C SER A 22 19.22 -18.11 -5.61
N GLU A 23 19.10 -19.40 -5.78
CA GLU A 23 17.93 -20.14 -5.35
C GLU A 23 17.62 -19.51 -4.01
N SER A 24 16.45 -18.91 -3.87
CA SER A 24 16.04 -18.31 -2.60
C SER A 24 16.14 -19.47 -1.62
N ASP A 25 17.09 -19.38 -0.69
CA ASP A 25 17.15 -20.31 0.44
C ASP A 25 15.76 -20.25 1.07
N ALA A 26 14.93 -21.25 0.74
CA ALA A 26 13.58 -21.42 1.26
C ALA A 26 13.58 -21.66 2.78
N ASP A 27 14.78 -21.68 3.38
CA ASP A 27 15.07 -21.97 4.78
C ASP A 27 15.71 -20.81 5.55
N SER A 28 15.71 -19.57 5.01
CA SER A 28 16.25 -18.46 5.79
C SER A 28 15.25 -18.03 6.87
N SER A 29 15.61 -18.29 8.12
CA SER A 29 14.85 -17.77 9.27
C SER A 29 14.88 -16.24 9.27
N PHE A 30 13.73 -15.63 9.61
CA PHE A 30 13.62 -14.19 9.75
C PHE A 30 12.70 -13.83 10.91
N THR A 31 12.84 -12.60 11.37
CA THR A 31 12.09 -12.06 12.49
C THR A 31 11.21 -10.91 12.02
N ILE A 32 9.96 -10.90 12.47
CA ILE A 32 8.99 -9.82 12.23
C ILE A 32 8.64 -9.17 13.56
N THR A 33 8.71 -7.86 13.62
CA THR A 33 8.15 -7.07 14.72
C THR A 33 6.90 -6.36 14.23
N ASP A 34 5.75 -6.70 14.82
CA ASP A 34 4.45 -6.16 14.43
C ASP A 34 4.26 -4.69 14.86
N GLY A 35 3.12 -4.10 14.52
CA GLY A 35 2.79 -2.71 14.84
C GLY A 35 2.63 -2.42 16.33
N THR A 36 2.62 -3.43 17.19
CA THR A 36 2.57 -3.30 18.65
C THR A 36 3.93 -3.46 19.32
N GLY A 37 4.98 -3.79 18.55
CA GLY A 37 6.32 -4.08 19.03
C GLY A 37 6.55 -5.52 19.44
N GLN A 38 5.58 -6.42 19.26
CA GLN A 38 5.75 -7.86 19.52
C GLN A 38 6.53 -8.51 18.37
N THR A 39 7.46 -9.41 18.74
CA THR A 39 8.38 -10.05 17.80
C THR A 39 8.01 -11.51 17.59
N PHE A 40 8.07 -11.97 16.34
CA PHE A 40 7.73 -13.30 15.89
C PHE A 40 8.85 -13.86 15.01
N GLU A 41 9.22 -15.12 15.25
CA GLU A 41 10.23 -15.82 14.46
C GLU A 41 9.57 -16.72 13.41
N TYR A 42 10.16 -16.73 12.22
CA TYR A 42 9.76 -17.54 11.07
C TYR A 42 10.95 -18.32 10.55
N THR A 43 10.73 -19.61 10.27
CA THR A 43 11.72 -20.50 9.64
C THR A 43 11.54 -20.61 8.13
N GLY A 44 10.67 -19.81 7.57
CA GLY A 44 10.27 -19.77 6.16
C GLY A 44 8.96 -19.01 5.99
N ALA A 45 8.45 -18.94 4.79
CA ALA A 45 7.14 -18.36 4.54
C ALA A 45 6.03 -19.13 5.27
N ALA A 46 5.01 -18.41 5.73
CA ALA A 46 3.83 -19.03 6.32
C ALA A 46 3.16 -19.98 5.31
N GLU A 47 2.69 -21.14 5.79
CA GLU A 47 1.96 -22.09 4.95
C GLU A 47 0.50 -21.69 4.79
N ARG A 48 -0.12 -21.23 5.88
CA ARG A 48 -1.53 -20.81 5.93
C ARG A 48 -1.63 -19.50 6.69
N ILE A 49 -2.52 -18.64 6.20
CA ILE A 49 -2.70 -17.30 6.73
C ILE A 49 -4.19 -17.00 6.91
N VAL A 50 -4.54 -16.51 8.08
CA VAL A 50 -5.82 -15.88 8.37
C VAL A 50 -5.64 -14.37 8.29
N VAL A 51 -6.50 -13.67 7.57
CA VAL A 51 -6.34 -12.23 7.36
C VAL A 51 -7.58 -11.45 7.79
N ASN A 52 -7.31 -10.26 8.31
CA ASN A 52 -8.33 -9.26 8.55
C ASN A 52 -7.97 -7.98 7.82
N GLY A 53 -8.91 -7.52 7.02
CA GLY A 53 -8.82 -6.27 6.28
C GLY A 53 -8.16 -6.39 4.90
N SER A 54 -8.64 -5.55 4.01
CA SER A 54 -8.19 -5.46 2.62
C SER A 54 -6.72 -5.18 2.46
N ALA A 55 -6.17 -4.34 3.31
CA ALA A 55 -4.77 -3.97 3.26
C ALA A 55 -3.85 -5.20 3.26
N VAL A 56 -4.10 -6.14 4.19
CA VAL A 56 -3.34 -7.38 4.29
C VAL A 56 -3.58 -8.27 3.08
N THR A 57 -4.84 -8.42 2.66
CA THR A 57 -5.21 -9.28 1.53
C THR A 57 -4.56 -8.81 0.22
N LEU A 58 -4.58 -7.48 -0.04
CA LEU A 58 -3.94 -6.88 -1.22
C LEU A 58 -2.42 -7.06 -1.17
N THR A 59 -1.80 -6.89 0.00
CA THR A 59 -0.37 -7.10 0.18
C THR A 59 0.04 -8.55 -0.08
N ILE A 60 -0.74 -9.52 0.40
CA ILE A 60 -0.50 -10.95 0.14
C ILE A 60 -0.70 -11.29 -1.35
N ALA A 61 -1.66 -10.63 -2.00
CA ALA A 61 -1.88 -10.80 -3.44
C ALA A 61 -0.72 -10.25 -4.27
N ASP A 62 -0.20 -9.09 -3.89
CA ASP A 62 0.98 -8.49 -4.51
C ASP A 62 2.23 -9.39 -4.37
N ALA A 63 2.36 -10.04 -3.21
CA ALA A 63 3.42 -11.03 -2.96
C ALA A 63 3.19 -12.39 -3.68
N GLY A 64 2.11 -12.56 -4.46
CA GLY A 64 1.80 -13.78 -5.18
C GLY A 64 1.37 -14.96 -4.31
N ALA A 65 0.93 -14.73 -3.06
CA ALA A 65 0.70 -15.78 -2.06
C ALA A 65 -0.79 -15.98 -1.69
N VAL A 66 -1.73 -15.58 -2.55
CA VAL A 66 -3.20 -15.68 -2.30
C VAL A 66 -3.64 -17.07 -1.93
N SER A 67 -3.03 -18.13 -2.49
CA SER A 67 -3.37 -19.53 -2.20
C SER A 67 -3.14 -19.95 -0.75
N LYS A 68 -2.39 -19.17 0.02
CA LYS A 68 -2.12 -19.41 1.44
C LYS A 68 -3.19 -18.81 2.37
N ILE A 69 -4.08 -17.99 1.84
CA ILE A 69 -5.16 -17.40 2.64
C ILE A 69 -6.26 -18.46 2.82
N VAL A 70 -6.47 -18.87 4.07
CA VAL A 70 -7.45 -19.92 4.43
C VAL A 70 -8.71 -19.37 5.09
N ALA A 71 -8.63 -18.18 5.70
CA ALA A 71 -9.79 -17.47 6.25
C ALA A 71 -9.61 -15.95 6.17
N VAL A 72 -10.72 -15.25 6.05
CA VAL A 72 -10.79 -13.81 5.84
C VAL A 72 -11.90 -13.18 6.68
N ASP A 73 -11.82 -11.87 6.91
CA ASP A 73 -12.97 -11.09 7.32
C ASP A 73 -13.82 -10.69 6.10
N LYS A 74 -15.06 -10.27 6.34
CA LYS A 74 -15.99 -9.87 5.27
C LYS A 74 -15.53 -8.67 4.42
N TYR A 75 -14.51 -7.95 4.86
CA TYR A 75 -13.97 -6.79 4.14
C TYR A 75 -12.72 -7.11 3.33
N SER A 76 -12.22 -8.34 3.42
CA SER A 76 -11.02 -8.79 2.71
C SER A 76 -11.28 -9.25 1.27
N THR A 77 -12.54 -9.49 0.91
CA THR A 77 -12.92 -9.87 -0.45
C THR A 77 -13.30 -8.63 -1.25
N TYR A 78 -12.59 -8.37 -2.34
CA TYR A 78 -12.81 -7.20 -3.18
C TYR A 78 -13.25 -7.58 -4.58
N GLU A 79 -14.38 -7.04 -5.01
CA GLU A 79 -14.84 -7.11 -6.41
C GLU A 79 -13.93 -6.28 -7.34
N TYR A 80 -13.30 -5.24 -6.81
CA TYR A 80 -12.50 -4.27 -7.57
C TYR A 80 -11.04 -4.33 -7.14
N THR A 81 -10.29 -5.25 -7.70
CA THR A 81 -8.84 -5.38 -7.48
C THR A 81 -8.12 -5.61 -8.79
N LYS A 82 -6.87 -5.14 -8.88
CA LYS A 82 -5.96 -5.48 -9.98
C LYS A 82 -5.46 -6.93 -9.91
N TYR A 83 -5.69 -7.63 -8.80
CA TYR A 83 -5.22 -8.99 -8.58
C TYR A 83 -6.33 -10.01 -8.88
N ASP A 84 -6.28 -10.62 -10.07
CA ASP A 84 -7.26 -11.63 -10.49
C ASP A 84 -7.36 -12.81 -9.53
N ALA A 85 -6.25 -13.18 -8.89
CA ALA A 85 -6.21 -14.27 -7.90
C ALA A 85 -7.17 -14.06 -6.71
N LEU A 86 -7.50 -12.80 -6.36
CA LEU A 86 -8.44 -12.50 -5.28
C LEU A 86 -9.89 -12.71 -5.68
N LYS A 87 -10.22 -12.65 -6.97
CA LYS A 87 -11.59 -12.88 -7.47
C LYS A 87 -12.06 -14.32 -7.24
N ASP A 88 -11.10 -15.26 -7.23
CA ASP A 88 -11.34 -16.69 -7.06
C ASP A 88 -10.97 -17.19 -5.64
N LEU A 89 -10.76 -16.28 -4.69
CA LEU A 89 -10.37 -16.62 -3.32
C LEU A 89 -11.44 -17.49 -2.64
N LYS A 90 -11.04 -18.70 -2.23
CA LYS A 90 -11.91 -19.70 -1.57
C LYS A 90 -11.58 -19.83 -0.07
N ALA A 91 -11.38 -18.69 0.60
CA ALA A 91 -11.14 -18.67 2.04
C ALA A 91 -12.46 -18.68 2.82
N ALA A 92 -12.43 -19.16 4.07
CA ALA A 92 -13.59 -19.10 4.95
C ALA A 92 -13.86 -17.65 5.36
N ASP A 93 -15.10 -17.18 5.16
CA ASP A 93 -15.53 -15.87 5.67
C ASP A 93 -15.90 -15.98 7.14
N LEU A 94 -15.16 -15.30 8.01
CA LEU A 94 -15.37 -15.27 9.45
C LEU A 94 -16.22 -14.07 9.91
N GLY A 95 -16.83 -13.35 8.97
CA GLY A 95 -17.63 -12.17 9.25
C GLY A 95 -16.80 -10.93 9.60
N SER A 96 -17.36 -10.03 10.39
CA SER A 96 -16.68 -8.78 10.74
C SER A 96 -15.73 -8.96 11.93
N PHE A 97 -14.48 -8.54 11.78
CA PHE A 97 -13.53 -8.42 12.88
C PHE A 97 -13.62 -7.05 13.56
N TYR A 98 -14.43 -6.14 13.02
CA TYR A 98 -14.64 -4.82 13.60
C TYR A 98 -15.43 -4.89 14.91
N GLY A 99 -14.89 -4.27 15.96
CA GLY A 99 -15.46 -4.30 17.31
C GLY A 99 -15.28 -5.67 17.97
N THR A 100 -15.76 -5.79 19.22
CA THR A 100 -15.57 -7.00 20.03
C THR A 100 -16.74 -8.01 19.93
N THR A 101 -17.86 -7.59 19.37
CA THR A 101 -19.11 -8.38 19.36
C THR A 101 -18.96 -9.76 18.69
N ASN A 102 -18.06 -9.88 17.72
CA ASN A 102 -17.90 -11.09 16.94
C ASN A 102 -16.66 -11.92 17.33
N HIS A 103 -15.86 -11.46 18.31
CA HIS A 103 -14.60 -12.10 18.66
C HIS A 103 -14.76 -13.56 19.10
N ASP A 104 -15.76 -13.86 19.91
CA ASP A 104 -15.98 -15.24 20.40
C ASP A 104 -16.35 -16.18 19.27
N TYR A 105 -17.11 -15.72 18.27
CA TYR A 105 -17.40 -16.48 17.07
C TYR A 105 -16.14 -16.72 16.22
N ILE A 106 -15.30 -15.69 16.03
CA ILE A 106 -14.05 -15.78 15.28
C ILE A 106 -13.13 -16.79 15.94
N VAL A 107 -12.91 -16.66 17.26
CA VAL A 107 -12.06 -17.57 18.05
C VAL A 107 -12.57 -19.01 17.95
N THR A 108 -13.87 -19.24 18.15
CA THR A 108 -14.48 -20.58 18.06
C THR A 108 -14.32 -21.17 16.66
N SER A 109 -14.50 -20.34 15.62
CA SER A 109 -14.35 -20.77 14.23
C SER A 109 -12.92 -21.18 13.90
N LEU A 110 -11.92 -20.40 14.35
CA LEU A 110 -10.50 -20.70 14.14
C LEU A 110 -10.06 -21.96 14.91
N VAL A 111 -10.51 -22.13 16.16
CA VAL A 111 -10.27 -23.38 16.93
C VAL A 111 -10.86 -24.57 16.18
N LYS A 112 -12.09 -24.46 15.69
CA LYS A 112 -12.69 -25.52 14.87
C LYS A 112 -11.89 -25.80 13.59
N MET A 113 -11.32 -24.78 12.94
CA MET A 113 -10.45 -24.99 11.77
C MET A 113 -9.17 -25.75 12.14
N VAL A 114 -8.64 -25.58 13.37
CA VAL A 114 -7.52 -26.38 13.89
C VAL A 114 -7.95 -27.83 14.11
N ASP A 115 -9.10 -28.06 14.73
CA ASP A 115 -9.65 -29.40 14.96
C ASP A 115 -9.93 -30.15 13.63
N ASP A 116 -10.36 -29.43 12.61
CA ASP A 116 -10.60 -29.95 11.25
C ASP A 116 -9.30 -30.13 10.43
N GLY A 117 -8.10 -29.81 10.97
CA GLY A 117 -6.81 -29.87 10.27
C GLY A 117 -6.61 -28.82 9.16
N LYS A 118 -7.48 -27.82 9.08
CA LYS A 118 -7.42 -26.75 8.08
C LYS A 118 -6.50 -25.59 8.49
N LEU A 119 -6.14 -25.51 9.76
CA LEU A 119 -5.30 -24.51 10.38
C LEU A 119 -4.44 -25.19 11.43
N SER A 120 -3.32 -24.58 11.81
CA SER A 120 -2.47 -24.96 12.93
C SER A 120 -2.40 -23.80 13.92
N LEU A 121 -2.09 -24.08 15.18
CA LEU A 121 -1.86 -23.05 16.19
C LEU A 121 -0.60 -22.20 15.89
N GLU A 122 0.27 -22.68 15.02
CA GLU A 122 1.48 -21.97 14.58
C GLU A 122 1.30 -21.21 13.25
N ASP A 123 0.14 -21.33 12.60
CA ASP A 123 -0.17 -20.58 11.39
C ASP A 123 -0.36 -19.09 11.70
N SER A 124 -0.12 -18.26 10.70
CA SER A 124 -0.13 -16.81 10.88
C SER A 124 -1.55 -16.23 10.85
N ILE A 125 -1.89 -15.46 11.86
CA ILE A 125 -3.10 -14.63 11.90
C ILE A 125 -2.67 -13.17 11.84
N ILE A 126 -3.05 -12.47 10.78
CA ILE A 126 -2.63 -11.09 10.53
C ILE A 126 -3.83 -10.16 10.66
N LEU A 127 -3.79 -9.31 11.67
CA LEU A 127 -4.87 -8.39 12.04
C LEU A 127 -4.44 -6.95 11.77
N SER A 128 -5.26 -6.19 11.05
CA SER A 128 -4.97 -4.80 10.70
C SER A 128 -6.14 -3.86 10.96
N SER A 129 -5.85 -2.57 11.02
CA SER A 129 -6.80 -1.45 10.97
C SER A 129 -7.72 -1.24 12.17
N TYR A 130 -7.92 -2.20 13.07
CA TYR A 130 -8.87 -2.07 14.17
C TYR A 130 -8.19 -2.13 15.53
N THR A 131 -8.50 -1.17 16.42
CA THR A 131 -7.97 -1.15 17.79
C THR A 131 -8.44 -2.36 18.61
N SER A 132 -9.65 -2.88 18.35
CA SER A 132 -10.18 -4.10 18.95
C SER A 132 -9.39 -5.37 18.63
N ASN A 133 -8.48 -5.34 17.66
CA ASN A 133 -7.62 -6.48 17.32
C ASN A 133 -6.69 -6.91 18.47
N LEU A 134 -6.37 -6.01 19.41
CA LEU A 134 -5.58 -6.37 20.59
C LEU A 134 -6.35 -7.35 21.49
N ASP A 135 -7.63 -7.09 21.76
CA ASP A 135 -8.51 -7.99 22.51
C ASP A 135 -8.68 -9.34 21.80
N LEU A 136 -8.85 -9.31 20.46
CA LEU A 136 -8.93 -10.56 19.69
C LEU A 136 -7.63 -11.38 19.77
N ARG A 137 -6.46 -10.72 19.69
CA ARG A 137 -5.17 -11.39 19.85
C ARG A 137 -5.04 -12.08 21.22
N GLU A 138 -5.42 -11.38 22.31
CA GLU A 138 -5.39 -11.97 23.66
C GLU A 138 -6.24 -13.24 23.73
N LYS A 139 -7.48 -13.20 23.25
CA LYS A 139 -8.37 -14.37 23.20
C LYS A 139 -7.81 -15.52 22.34
N LEU A 140 -7.17 -15.22 21.22
CA LEU A 140 -6.54 -16.22 20.36
C LEU A 140 -5.31 -16.85 21.04
N ASN A 141 -4.47 -16.04 21.69
CA ASN A 141 -3.32 -16.53 22.45
C ASN A 141 -3.74 -17.45 23.60
N GLU A 142 -4.86 -17.15 24.29
CA GLU A 142 -5.45 -18.05 25.32
C GLU A 142 -5.86 -19.41 24.74
N LYS A 143 -6.13 -19.50 23.42
CA LYS A 143 -6.42 -20.77 22.72
C LYS A 143 -5.17 -21.43 22.14
N GLY A 144 -3.99 -20.87 22.40
CA GLY A 144 -2.71 -21.45 21.99
C GLY A 144 -2.20 -21.01 20.62
N PHE A 145 -2.86 -20.07 19.94
CA PHE A 145 -2.30 -19.49 18.71
C PHE A 145 -1.05 -18.69 19.04
N THR A 146 0.06 -18.96 18.35
CA THR A 146 1.37 -18.39 18.69
C THR A 146 1.79 -17.25 17.78
N LYS A 147 1.21 -17.14 16.58
CA LYS A 147 1.57 -16.12 15.58
C LYS A 147 0.37 -15.23 15.21
N VAL A 148 -0.06 -14.43 16.18
CA VAL A 148 -1.14 -13.42 16.00
C VAL A 148 -0.50 -12.04 15.95
N LEU A 149 -0.31 -11.51 14.74
CA LEU A 149 0.34 -10.22 14.47
C LEU A 149 -0.71 -9.12 14.33
N VAL A 150 -0.41 -7.93 14.85
CA VAL A 150 -1.36 -6.81 14.85
C VAL A 150 -0.71 -5.53 14.34
N TRP A 151 -1.31 -4.92 13.31
CA TRP A 151 -1.02 -3.55 12.85
C TRP A 151 -2.30 -2.71 12.95
N ASN A 152 -2.51 -2.05 14.07
CA ASN A 152 -3.75 -1.33 14.39
C ASN A 152 -3.64 0.20 14.32
N THR A 153 -2.44 0.73 14.14
CA THR A 153 -2.18 2.18 14.05
C THR A 153 -1.14 2.48 12.97
N ILE A 154 -1.31 3.63 12.32
CA ILE A 154 -0.34 4.24 11.41
C ILE A 154 -0.06 5.64 11.97
N ASN A 155 1.18 5.91 12.35
CA ASN A 155 1.64 7.20 12.80
C ASN A 155 2.29 7.98 11.66
N GLU A 156 3.05 7.29 10.83
CA GLU A 156 3.68 7.84 9.65
C GLU A 156 3.56 6.88 8.45
N TYR A 157 3.78 7.38 7.24
CA TYR A 157 3.67 6.55 6.03
C TYR A 157 4.72 5.42 5.98
N GLY A 158 5.84 5.58 6.69
CA GLY A 158 6.84 4.52 6.88
C GLY A 158 6.28 3.26 7.53
N ASP A 159 5.28 3.39 8.42
CA ASP A 159 4.60 2.25 9.05
C ASP A 159 3.82 1.42 8.01
N VAL A 160 3.21 2.07 7.01
CA VAL A 160 2.55 1.39 5.88
C VAL A 160 3.56 0.57 5.08
N VAL A 161 4.68 1.21 4.69
CA VAL A 161 5.75 0.54 3.92
C VAL A 161 6.29 -0.67 4.69
N LYS A 162 6.52 -0.49 6.00
CA LYS A 162 7.00 -1.58 6.86
C LYS A 162 5.97 -2.71 6.96
N MET A 163 4.70 -2.42 7.17
CA MET A 163 3.64 -3.44 7.22
C MET A 163 3.57 -4.22 5.90
N VAL A 164 3.61 -3.54 4.76
CA VAL A 164 3.61 -4.19 3.44
C VAL A 164 4.83 -5.09 3.26
N GLU A 165 6.02 -4.64 3.66
CA GLU A 165 7.25 -5.44 3.61
C GLU A 165 7.16 -6.69 4.49
N ASP A 166 6.73 -6.52 5.74
CA ASP A 166 6.63 -7.60 6.72
C ASP A 166 5.59 -8.65 6.32
N VAL A 167 4.39 -8.20 5.92
CA VAL A 167 3.31 -9.09 5.48
C VAL A 167 3.72 -9.85 4.21
N SER A 168 4.37 -9.19 3.26
CA SER A 168 4.90 -9.86 2.06
C SER A 168 5.91 -10.94 2.43
N ARG A 169 6.83 -10.64 3.34
CA ARG A 169 7.84 -11.60 3.80
C ARG A 169 7.21 -12.80 4.53
N ILE A 170 6.21 -12.56 5.38
CA ILE A 170 5.44 -13.62 6.02
C ILE A 170 4.80 -14.52 4.96
N ALA A 171 4.15 -13.92 3.97
CA ALA A 171 3.36 -14.63 3.00
C ALA A 171 4.19 -15.40 1.97
N SER A 172 5.26 -14.81 1.44
CA SER A 172 6.03 -15.37 0.31
C SER A 172 7.46 -15.80 0.68
N GLY A 173 7.97 -15.43 1.86
CA GLY A 173 9.38 -15.60 2.25
C GLY A 173 10.30 -14.53 1.64
N SER A 174 9.78 -13.66 0.78
CA SER A 174 10.54 -12.64 0.06
C SER A 174 9.81 -11.29 0.09
N VAL A 175 10.51 -10.25 -0.35
CA VAL A 175 9.96 -8.90 -0.46
C VAL A 175 9.77 -8.57 -1.93
N PRO A 176 8.53 -8.27 -2.39
CA PRO A 176 8.27 -7.97 -3.79
C PRO A 176 8.84 -6.62 -4.22
N GLN A 177 8.98 -6.42 -5.53
CA GLN A 177 9.50 -5.16 -6.11
C GLN A 177 8.66 -3.94 -5.71
N SER A 178 7.35 -4.11 -5.53
CA SER A 178 6.44 -3.05 -5.09
C SER A 178 6.88 -2.36 -3.81
N VAL A 179 7.50 -3.07 -2.87
CA VAL A 179 8.06 -2.47 -1.64
C VAL A 179 9.25 -1.55 -1.94
N ALA A 180 10.13 -1.95 -2.87
CA ALA A 180 11.23 -1.09 -3.31
C ALA A 180 10.69 0.15 -4.03
N ASP A 181 9.64 -0.02 -4.83
CA ASP A 181 8.94 1.07 -5.52
C ASP A 181 8.28 2.03 -4.51
N MET A 182 7.60 1.51 -3.47
CA MET A 182 7.08 2.32 -2.37
C MET A 182 8.16 3.16 -1.69
N LYS A 183 9.30 2.53 -1.35
CA LYS A 183 10.45 3.24 -0.73
C LYS A 183 11.00 4.33 -1.65
N SER A 184 11.11 4.04 -2.94
CA SER A 184 11.56 4.99 -3.96
C SER A 184 10.59 6.16 -4.13
N ASN A 185 9.28 5.90 -4.15
CA ASN A 185 8.23 6.91 -4.22
C ASN A 185 8.25 7.83 -3.00
N VAL A 186 8.42 7.27 -1.79
CA VAL A 186 8.58 8.09 -0.57
C VAL A 186 9.80 9.00 -0.66
N ALA A 187 10.94 8.49 -1.14
CA ALA A 187 12.15 9.27 -1.30
C ALA A 187 11.97 10.39 -2.35
N LEU A 188 11.33 10.09 -3.47
CA LEU A 188 11.01 11.05 -4.52
C LEU A 188 10.11 12.17 -3.99
N VAL A 189 9.01 11.83 -3.32
CA VAL A 189 8.06 12.79 -2.75
C VAL A 189 8.74 13.69 -1.72
N LYS A 190 9.52 13.13 -0.79
CA LYS A 190 10.29 13.90 0.19
C LYS A 190 11.26 14.87 -0.48
N LYS A 191 11.93 14.45 -1.55
CA LYS A 191 12.85 15.31 -2.32
C LYS A 191 12.10 16.45 -3.02
N THR A 192 10.94 16.18 -3.61
CA THR A 192 10.10 17.20 -4.25
C THR A 192 9.60 18.22 -3.24
N ALA A 193 9.10 17.77 -2.11
CA ALA A 193 8.54 18.63 -1.07
C ALA A 193 9.59 19.45 -0.31
N ALA A 194 10.84 18.99 -0.25
CA ALA A 194 11.92 19.62 0.56
C ALA A 194 12.25 21.08 0.13
N GLY A 195 11.87 21.48 -1.10
CA GLY A 195 12.06 22.84 -1.59
C GLY A 195 11.10 23.88 -1.01
N TYR A 196 10.06 23.45 -0.29
CA TYR A 196 8.97 24.31 0.18
C TYR A 196 8.95 24.40 1.70
N THR A 197 8.90 25.60 2.25
CA THR A 197 8.96 25.83 3.70
C THR A 197 7.90 26.84 4.15
N GLY A 198 7.43 26.72 5.39
CA GLY A 198 6.49 27.68 5.98
C GLY A 198 5.23 27.86 5.13
N ASP A 199 4.93 29.11 4.78
CA ASP A 199 3.74 29.50 4.02
C ASP A 199 3.78 29.12 2.52
N GLU A 200 4.96 28.69 2.02
CA GLU A 200 5.07 28.19 0.64
C GLU A 200 4.51 26.77 0.49
N ARG A 201 4.23 26.09 1.61
CA ARG A 201 3.65 24.75 1.58
C ARG A 201 2.22 24.81 1.07
N PRO A 202 1.87 24.01 0.06
CA PRO A 202 0.52 24.01 -0.49
C PRO A 202 -0.48 23.54 0.56
N LYS A 203 -1.65 24.16 0.58
CA LYS A 203 -2.75 23.74 1.43
C LYS A 203 -3.45 22.54 0.83
N ALA A 204 -3.84 21.59 1.69
CA ALA A 204 -4.51 20.37 1.28
C ALA A 204 -5.64 20.00 2.25
N LEU A 205 -6.69 19.41 1.71
CA LEU A 205 -7.76 18.79 2.48
C LEU A 205 -8.05 17.41 1.93
N TYR A 206 -8.09 16.39 2.81
CA TYR A 206 -8.57 15.08 2.42
C TYR A 206 -10.01 14.87 2.89
N VAL A 207 -10.89 14.47 1.97
CA VAL A 207 -12.31 14.23 2.22
C VAL A 207 -12.63 12.76 2.00
N TRP A 208 -13.13 12.12 3.04
CA TRP A 208 -13.65 10.76 3.04
C TRP A 208 -15.14 10.74 2.72
N TYR A 209 -15.57 9.64 2.08
CA TYR A 209 -16.98 9.29 2.02
C TYR A 209 -17.20 8.01 2.81
N TYR A 210 -17.89 8.12 3.93
CA TYR A 210 -18.11 7.01 4.83
C TYR A 210 -19.55 7.03 5.36
N SER A 211 -20.22 5.87 5.37
CA SER A 211 -21.62 5.75 5.82
C SER A 211 -22.57 6.77 5.12
N LYS A 212 -22.35 6.99 3.83
CA LYS A 212 -23.10 7.93 2.98
C LYS A 212 -22.94 9.40 3.36
N ALA A 213 -21.89 9.76 4.08
CA ALA A 213 -21.59 11.14 4.47
C ALA A 213 -20.15 11.51 4.09
N LEU A 214 -19.96 12.78 3.70
CA LEU A 214 -18.64 13.38 3.54
C LEU A 214 -18.09 13.75 4.93
N GLN A 215 -16.83 13.41 5.18
CA GLN A 215 -16.11 13.68 6.42
C GLN A 215 -14.68 14.09 6.13
N ILE A 216 -14.07 14.86 7.00
CA ILE A 216 -12.67 15.27 6.93
C ILE A 216 -11.78 14.14 7.44
N GLY A 217 -10.76 13.77 6.66
CA GLY A 217 -9.70 12.85 7.10
C GLY A 217 -8.76 13.56 8.07
N ASN A 218 -8.66 13.04 9.31
CA ASN A 218 -7.91 13.69 10.39
C ASN A 218 -6.59 12.97 10.73
N THR A 219 -6.62 11.64 10.84
CA THR A 219 -5.45 10.83 11.21
C THR A 219 -5.28 9.63 10.29
N GLY A 220 -4.27 8.80 10.56
CA GLY A 220 -3.98 7.59 9.78
C GLY A 220 -3.31 7.89 8.46
N ILE A 221 -3.50 7.01 7.47
CA ILE A 221 -2.75 7.03 6.21
C ILE A 221 -2.85 8.36 5.46
N MET A 222 -4.02 8.99 5.45
CA MET A 222 -4.19 10.22 4.67
C MET A 222 -3.41 11.39 5.25
N LYS A 223 -3.47 11.54 6.59
CA LYS A 223 -2.61 12.53 7.25
C LYS A 223 -1.14 12.22 6.98
N SER A 224 -0.72 10.95 7.10
CA SER A 224 0.67 10.56 6.90
C SER A 224 1.16 10.81 5.46
N MET A 225 0.31 10.66 4.46
CA MET A 225 0.62 11.01 3.07
C MET A 225 0.80 12.52 2.89
N LEU A 226 -0.12 13.32 3.43
CA LEU A 226 -0.01 14.78 3.40
C LEU A 226 1.23 15.28 4.16
N ASP A 227 1.59 14.63 5.28
CA ASP A 227 2.81 14.93 6.03
C ASP A 227 4.09 14.62 5.22
N VAL A 228 4.15 13.48 4.52
CA VAL A 228 5.27 13.15 3.62
C VAL A 228 5.39 14.18 2.48
N CYS A 229 4.27 14.63 1.94
CA CYS A 229 4.21 15.69 0.96
C CYS A 229 4.47 17.09 1.56
N GLN A 230 4.68 17.21 2.88
CA GLN A 230 4.84 18.49 3.59
C GLN A 230 3.72 19.49 3.30
N ALA A 231 2.51 19.02 3.04
CA ALA A 231 1.35 19.87 2.81
C ALA A 231 0.88 20.53 4.12
N ASN A 232 0.35 21.74 4.00
CA ASN A 232 -0.41 22.35 5.09
C ASN A 232 -1.82 21.73 5.10
N ASN A 233 -2.01 20.69 5.94
CA ASN A 233 -3.28 19.97 6.06
C ASN A 233 -4.30 20.83 6.83
N ILE A 234 -5.16 21.55 6.12
CA ILE A 234 -6.18 22.42 6.71
C ILE A 234 -7.30 21.66 7.44
N GLY A 235 -7.40 20.34 7.22
CA GLY A 235 -8.37 19.46 7.89
C GLY A 235 -7.84 18.81 9.16
N TYR A 236 -6.58 19.02 9.54
CA TYR A 236 -6.03 18.40 10.74
C TYR A 236 -6.46 19.14 12.02
N ASP A 237 -7.14 18.42 12.90
CA ASP A 237 -7.54 18.92 14.24
C ASP A 237 -6.97 17.99 15.31
N PRO A 238 -5.91 18.41 16.03
CA PRO A 238 -5.29 17.58 17.08
C PRO A 238 -6.18 17.34 18.28
N SER A 239 -7.26 18.10 18.44
CA SER A 239 -8.24 17.88 19.52
C SER A 239 -9.17 16.68 19.26
N LYS A 240 -9.20 16.19 18.02
CA LYS A 240 -10.01 15.04 17.59
C LYS A 240 -9.17 13.77 17.58
N SER A 241 -9.57 12.78 18.36
CA SER A 241 -8.92 11.46 18.38
C SER A 241 -9.36 10.52 17.24
N SER A 242 -10.51 10.82 16.60
CA SER A 242 -11.03 9.98 15.52
C SER A 242 -10.29 10.19 14.20
N ALA A 243 -10.20 9.13 13.40
CA ALA A 243 -9.60 9.19 12.08
C ALA A 243 -10.36 10.11 11.10
N ARG A 244 -11.63 10.38 11.40
CA ARG A 244 -12.53 11.21 10.58
C ARG A 244 -13.42 12.04 11.48
N TYR A 245 -13.78 13.24 11.03
CA TYR A 245 -14.72 14.12 11.73
C TYR A 245 -15.45 15.07 10.77
N GLY A 246 -16.37 15.86 11.31
CA GLY A 246 -17.11 16.90 10.58
C GLY A 246 -18.16 16.32 9.63
N ASP A 247 -18.71 17.25 8.87
CA ASP A 247 -19.77 17.03 7.88
C ASP A 247 -19.56 17.97 6.69
N VAL A 248 -20.48 17.97 5.74
CA VAL A 248 -20.45 18.85 4.57
C VAL A 248 -20.33 20.32 4.97
N SER A 249 -21.02 20.78 6.03
CA SER A 249 -20.98 22.18 6.45
C SER A 249 -19.60 22.58 6.95
N THR A 250 -18.94 21.69 7.68
CA THR A 250 -17.56 21.87 8.16
C THR A 250 -16.57 21.90 7.00
N ILE A 251 -16.74 21.01 6.00
CA ILE A 251 -15.92 20.98 4.79
C ILE A 251 -16.08 22.29 4.01
N THR A 252 -17.32 22.70 3.74
CA THR A 252 -17.63 23.95 3.00
C THR A 252 -17.01 25.15 3.68
N LYS A 253 -17.09 25.23 5.02
CA LYS A 253 -16.48 26.33 5.77
C LYS A 253 -14.97 26.36 5.62
N LEU A 254 -14.29 25.22 5.85
CA LEU A 254 -12.83 25.14 5.73
C LEU A 254 -12.33 25.51 4.33
N ILE A 255 -13.02 25.05 3.30
CA ILE A 255 -12.66 25.37 1.91
C ILE A 255 -12.94 26.83 1.61
N GLY A 256 -14.07 27.39 2.11
CA GLY A 256 -14.39 28.80 1.95
C GLY A 256 -13.33 29.75 2.53
N GLU A 257 -12.68 29.33 3.63
CA GLU A 257 -11.57 30.05 4.26
C GLU A 257 -10.21 29.77 3.58
N ASN A 258 -10.12 28.75 2.70
CA ASN A 258 -8.88 28.27 2.07
C ASN A 258 -9.12 27.89 0.60
N LYS A 259 -9.55 28.83 -0.23
CA LYS A 259 -9.89 28.57 -1.64
C LYS A 259 -8.72 28.13 -2.52
N ASP A 260 -7.50 28.35 -2.06
CA ASP A 260 -6.24 27.92 -2.65
C ASP A 260 -5.85 26.47 -2.30
N ALA A 261 -6.63 25.78 -1.46
CA ALA A 261 -6.34 24.41 -1.09
C ALA A 261 -6.69 23.42 -2.21
N VAL A 262 -5.88 22.37 -2.34
CA VAL A 262 -6.20 21.19 -3.17
C VAL A 262 -7.02 20.21 -2.35
N ILE A 263 -8.17 19.79 -2.87
CA ILE A 263 -9.10 18.91 -2.19
C ILE A 263 -8.98 17.51 -2.78
N PHE A 264 -8.56 16.55 -1.96
CA PHE A 264 -8.46 15.13 -2.34
C PHE A 264 -9.71 14.40 -1.84
N VAL A 265 -10.45 13.78 -2.76
CA VAL A 265 -11.70 13.07 -2.45
C VAL A 265 -11.50 11.58 -2.61
N SER A 266 -11.84 10.81 -1.57
CA SER A 266 -11.65 9.37 -1.55
C SER A 266 -12.38 8.64 -2.67
N ASP A 267 -11.79 7.53 -3.13
CA ASP A 267 -12.38 6.60 -4.10
C ASP A 267 -13.77 6.10 -3.70
N SER A 268 -14.04 5.96 -2.40
CA SER A 268 -15.34 5.52 -1.87
C SER A 268 -16.50 6.43 -2.23
N TYR A 269 -16.25 7.72 -2.49
CA TYR A 269 -17.27 8.65 -2.97
C TYR A 269 -17.71 8.28 -4.39
N PHE A 270 -16.76 8.03 -5.27
CA PHE A 270 -16.99 7.70 -6.67
C PHE A 270 -17.52 6.27 -6.84
N SER A 271 -17.03 5.34 -6.03
CA SER A 271 -17.54 3.95 -5.98
C SER A 271 -19.00 3.86 -5.52
N ALA A 272 -19.49 4.87 -4.80
CA ALA A 272 -20.91 5.02 -4.45
C ALA A 272 -21.77 5.57 -5.60
N GLY A 273 -21.23 5.74 -6.81
CA GLY A 273 -21.91 6.25 -8.00
C GLY A 273 -22.00 7.77 -8.06
N LYS A 274 -21.24 8.47 -7.24
CA LYS A 274 -21.13 9.94 -7.24
C LYS A 274 -20.09 10.41 -8.26
N THR A 275 -20.19 11.67 -8.65
CA THR A 275 -19.31 12.33 -9.63
C THR A 275 -18.60 13.53 -8.99
N LEU A 276 -17.59 14.09 -9.69
CA LEU A 276 -16.99 15.37 -9.29
C LEU A 276 -18.03 16.51 -9.29
N ASP A 277 -18.97 16.51 -10.24
CA ASP A 277 -20.03 17.52 -10.28
C ASP A 277 -20.96 17.42 -9.06
N ASP A 278 -21.23 16.22 -8.58
CA ASP A 278 -21.96 16.04 -7.31
C ASP A 278 -21.16 16.63 -6.15
N PHE A 279 -19.85 16.41 -6.09
CA PHE A 279 -19.02 16.96 -5.02
C PHE A 279 -18.97 18.48 -5.06
N TYR A 280 -18.79 19.08 -6.24
CA TYR A 280 -18.85 20.53 -6.41
C TYR A 280 -20.21 21.09 -5.94
N SER A 281 -21.31 20.44 -6.29
CA SER A 281 -22.65 20.85 -5.86
C SER A 281 -22.86 20.70 -4.36
N GLU A 282 -22.49 19.55 -3.77
CA GLU A 282 -22.75 19.21 -2.39
C GLU A 282 -21.87 20.00 -1.40
N ALA A 283 -20.57 20.12 -1.70
CA ALA A 283 -19.57 20.64 -0.77
C ALA A 283 -19.08 22.06 -1.09
N LEU A 284 -19.18 22.49 -2.35
CA LEU A 284 -18.55 23.73 -2.82
C LEU A 284 -19.56 24.74 -3.39
N GLY A 285 -20.86 24.47 -3.27
CA GLY A 285 -21.90 25.37 -3.82
C GLY A 285 -21.79 25.59 -5.35
N GLY A 286 -21.16 24.64 -6.06
CA GLY A 286 -20.94 24.71 -7.50
C GLY A 286 -19.66 25.46 -7.92
N ASP A 287 -18.84 25.93 -7.00
CA ASP A 287 -17.59 26.66 -7.29
C ASP A 287 -16.52 25.74 -7.89
N LYS A 288 -16.43 25.68 -9.21
CA LYS A 288 -15.47 24.88 -9.97
C LYS A 288 -14.06 25.52 -10.07
N SER A 289 -13.85 26.70 -9.49
CA SER A 289 -12.51 27.29 -9.42
C SER A 289 -11.60 26.61 -8.39
N ILE A 290 -12.18 25.84 -7.47
CA ILE A 290 -11.46 25.08 -6.44
C ILE A 290 -10.94 23.79 -7.06
N LYS A 291 -9.65 23.50 -6.86
CA LYS A 291 -9.03 22.27 -7.37
C LYS A 291 -9.47 21.05 -6.56
N VAL A 292 -10.19 20.14 -7.20
CA VAL A 292 -10.64 18.87 -6.61
C VAL A 292 -10.01 17.71 -7.37
N VAL A 293 -9.39 16.79 -6.62
CA VAL A 293 -8.70 15.61 -7.16
C VAL A 293 -9.42 14.36 -6.70
N GLN A 294 -9.83 13.53 -7.65
CA GLN A 294 -10.34 12.19 -7.38
C GLN A 294 -9.18 11.27 -7.04
N MET A 295 -9.24 10.62 -5.87
CA MET A 295 -8.28 9.60 -5.49
C MET A 295 -8.58 8.28 -6.18
N GLY A 296 -7.54 7.57 -6.57
CA GLY A 296 -7.66 6.24 -7.17
C GLY A 296 -8.07 5.16 -6.16
N LEU A 297 -8.49 4.03 -6.70
CA LEU A 297 -8.92 2.87 -5.92
C LEU A 297 -7.79 2.37 -5.02
N GLN A 298 -8.09 2.17 -3.74
CA GLN A 298 -7.17 1.66 -2.71
C GLN A 298 -5.99 2.59 -2.35
N TRP A 299 -5.90 3.80 -2.90
CA TRP A 299 -4.78 4.71 -2.61
C TRP A 299 -4.75 5.21 -1.17
N ASN A 300 -5.87 5.17 -0.48
CA ASN A 300 -6.00 5.51 0.94
C ASN A 300 -5.97 4.29 1.86
N ASN A 301 -5.55 3.13 1.36
CA ASN A 301 -5.45 1.89 2.13
C ASN A 301 -3.97 1.57 2.49
N TRP A 302 -3.75 0.70 3.48
CA TRP A 302 -2.40 0.32 3.94
C TRP A 302 -1.83 -0.80 3.04
N CYS A 303 -1.71 -0.55 1.76
CA CYS A 303 -1.34 -1.54 0.75
C CYS A 303 -0.38 -0.93 -0.28
N PRO A 304 0.23 -1.74 -1.17
CA PRO A 304 1.17 -1.25 -2.18
C PRO A 304 0.64 -0.10 -3.04
N GLU A 305 -0.65 -0.13 -3.41
CA GLU A 305 -1.31 0.89 -4.23
C GLU A 305 -1.31 2.28 -3.60
N SER A 306 -1.15 2.36 -2.27
CA SER A 306 -1.11 3.66 -1.58
C SER A 306 0.07 4.53 -2.01
N SER A 307 1.15 3.93 -2.52
CA SER A 307 2.31 4.69 -3.00
C SER A 307 2.03 5.45 -4.29
N ASP A 308 1.14 4.94 -5.13
CA ASP A 308 0.68 5.65 -6.33
C ASP A 308 -0.13 6.89 -5.92
N GLY A 309 -0.99 6.72 -4.91
CA GLY A 309 -1.74 7.83 -4.30
C GLY A 309 -0.83 8.90 -3.68
N LEU A 310 0.24 8.47 -2.98
CA LEU A 310 1.23 9.40 -2.42
C LEU A 310 1.91 10.24 -3.51
N VAL A 311 2.31 9.61 -4.62
CA VAL A 311 2.94 10.30 -5.75
C VAL A 311 1.96 11.26 -6.40
N GLN A 312 0.70 10.86 -6.61
CA GLN A 312 -0.30 11.75 -7.19
C GLN A 312 -0.59 12.94 -6.29
N ILE A 313 -0.76 12.74 -4.99
CA ILE A 313 -0.94 13.87 -4.04
C ILE A 313 0.20 14.86 -4.19
N CYS A 314 1.45 14.38 -4.19
CA CYS A 314 2.62 15.25 -4.36
C CYS A 314 2.60 16.00 -5.70
N ASN A 315 2.29 15.30 -6.79
CA ASN A 315 2.23 15.89 -8.12
C ASN A 315 1.16 16.99 -8.20
N GLU A 316 -0.02 16.74 -7.65
CA GLU A 316 -1.12 17.70 -7.65
C GLU A 316 -0.86 18.94 -6.78
N LEU A 317 -0.08 18.77 -5.71
CA LEU A 317 0.30 19.85 -4.82
C LEU A 317 1.41 20.73 -5.38
N TYR A 318 2.35 20.16 -6.14
CA TYR A 318 3.57 20.82 -6.57
C TYR A 318 3.69 21.01 -8.09
N ALA A 319 2.61 20.70 -8.85
CA ALA A 319 2.55 21.05 -10.27
C ALA A 319 2.61 22.57 -10.43
N SER A 320 3.61 23.08 -11.16
CA SER A 320 3.63 24.49 -11.55
C SER A 320 2.48 24.77 -12.51
N GLU A 321 1.68 25.82 -12.24
CA GLU A 321 0.68 26.32 -13.21
C GLU A 321 1.38 26.61 -14.54
N GLY A 322 1.08 25.81 -15.58
CA GLY A 322 1.61 26.01 -16.93
C GLY A 322 2.32 24.82 -17.58
N ASP A 323 2.52 23.73 -16.87
CA ASP A 323 3.09 22.51 -17.43
C ASP A 323 1.98 21.45 -17.57
N ASP A 324 1.33 21.38 -18.74
CA ASP A 324 0.36 20.33 -19.11
C ASP A 324 1.03 18.94 -19.27
N THR A 325 2.32 18.89 -19.12
CA THR A 325 3.08 17.68 -18.81
C THR A 325 3.19 17.64 -17.29
N GLY A 326 2.46 16.75 -16.62
CA GLY A 326 2.63 16.48 -15.19
C GLY A 326 4.12 16.43 -14.84
N PRO A 327 4.57 16.68 -13.60
CA PRO A 327 5.97 16.90 -13.31
C PRO A 327 6.79 15.77 -13.91
N SER A 328 7.24 16.02 -15.11
CA SER A 328 8.44 15.37 -15.63
C SER A 328 9.46 15.73 -14.56
N PRO A 329 10.04 14.76 -13.87
CA PRO A 329 11.05 15.05 -12.88
C PRO A 329 12.06 15.94 -13.60
N LYS A 330 12.10 17.24 -13.24
CA LYS A 330 13.15 18.13 -13.71
C LYS A 330 14.44 17.50 -13.21
N ASN A 331 15.13 16.81 -14.12
CA ASN A 331 16.30 15.97 -13.91
C ASN A 331 16.02 14.56 -13.33
N VAL A 332 15.11 13.77 -13.89
CA VAL A 332 15.52 12.40 -14.15
C VAL A 332 16.65 12.55 -15.16
N ASP A 333 17.88 12.31 -14.72
CA ASP A 333 19.03 12.27 -15.60
C ASP A 333 18.60 11.53 -16.88
N ASP A 334 18.73 12.16 -18.06
CA ASP A 334 18.46 11.49 -19.35
C ASP A 334 19.17 10.14 -19.44
N ASN A 335 20.17 9.96 -18.59
CA ASN A 335 20.86 8.73 -18.31
C ASN A 335 19.97 7.60 -17.73
N ILE A 336 18.92 7.86 -16.92
CA ILE A 336 18.08 6.78 -16.35
C ILE A 336 17.22 6.15 -17.46
N LEU A 337 16.63 6.95 -18.35
CA LEU A 337 15.92 6.42 -19.53
C LEU A 337 16.88 5.70 -20.47
N LEU A 338 18.10 6.19 -20.62
CA LEU A 338 19.14 5.53 -21.39
C LEU A 338 19.57 4.20 -20.74
N TYR A 339 19.73 4.16 -19.42
CA TYR A 339 20.04 2.92 -18.67
C TYR A 339 18.89 1.92 -18.72
N ALA A 340 17.64 2.36 -18.58
CA ALA A 340 16.47 1.48 -18.73
C ALA A 340 16.38 0.90 -20.14
N ALA A 341 16.63 1.70 -21.18
CA ALA A 341 16.67 1.23 -22.56
C ALA A 341 17.84 0.26 -22.82
N ILE A 342 19.01 0.50 -22.23
CA ILE A 342 20.17 -0.39 -22.32
C ILE A 342 19.89 -1.73 -21.61
N ILE A 343 19.25 -1.71 -20.43
CA ILE A 343 18.88 -2.92 -19.69
C ILE A 343 17.83 -3.72 -20.49
N ALA A 344 16.81 -3.09 -21.04
CA ALA A 344 15.81 -3.75 -21.86
C ALA A 344 16.44 -4.40 -23.12
N ALA A 345 17.35 -3.70 -23.80
CA ALA A 345 18.07 -4.23 -24.95
C ALA A 345 18.99 -5.43 -24.58
N ALA A 346 19.62 -5.39 -23.41
CA ALA A 346 20.44 -6.48 -22.89
C ALA A 346 19.61 -7.73 -22.59
N ILE A 347 18.43 -7.58 -21.97
CA ILE A 347 17.51 -8.69 -21.67
C ILE A 347 17.03 -9.35 -22.97
N ILE A 348 16.66 -8.57 -23.99
CA ILE A 348 16.25 -9.08 -25.31
C ILE A 348 17.40 -9.84 -25.97
N ALA A 349 18.64 -9.32 -25.90
CA ALA A 349 19.80 -9.98 -26.46
C ALA A 349 20.10 -11.33 -25.77
N ILE A 350 19.99 -11.41 -24.47
CA ILE A 350 20.17 -12.63 -23.67
C ILE A 350 19.11 -13.66 -24.03
N ALA A 351 17.84 -13.28 -24.14
CA ALA A 351 16.75 -14.16 -24.53
C ALA A 351 16.98 -14.73 -25.94
N PHE A 352 17.49 -13.90 -26.89
CA PHE A 352 17.78 -14.33 -28.22
C PHE A 352 18.96 -15.31 -28.28
N ILE A 353 20.03 -15.07 -27.51
CA ILE A 353 21.18 -15.97 -27.39
C ILE A 353 20.76 -17.32 -26.78
N ALA A 354 19.97 -17.30 -25.70
CA ALA A 354 19.44 -18.51 -25.09
C ALA A 354 18.62 -19.35 -26.09
N GLN A 355 17.79 -18.68 -26.89
CA GLN A 355 16.99 -19.34 -27.91
C GLN A 355 17.87 -19.96 -29.05
N LEU A 356 18.96 -19.29 -29.44
CA LEU A 356 19.93 -19.83 -30.41
C LEU A 356 20.70 -21.05 -29.89
N VAL A 357 21.10 -21.01 -28.59
CA VAL A 357 21.77 -22.13 -27.93
C VAL A 357 20.83 -23.32 -27.80
N TYR A 358 19.56 -23.09 -27.44
CA TYR A 358 18.56 -24.16 -27.38
C TYR A 358 18.29 -24.81 -28.73
N ARG A 359 18.25 -24.02 -29.81
CA ARG A 359 18.07 -24.54 -31.20
C ARG A 359 19.27 -25.35 -31.71
N LYS A 360 20.49 -25.12 -31.19
CA LYS A 360 21.68 -25.90 -31.57
C LYS A 360 21.83 -27.23 -30.81
N LYS A 361 21.05 -27.42 -29.74
CA LYS A 361 21.05 -28.68 -28.95
C LYS A 361 19.94 -29.65 -29.35
N LYS A 362 19.06 -29.25 -30.26
CA LYS A 362 18.13 -30.13 -30.98
C LYS A 362 18.66 -30.41 -32.40
#